data_0cfbc1b21eeeb7f38cd0a0778f9dbdfa
#
_entry.id   0cfbc1b21eeeb7f38cd0a0778f9dbdfa
#
_cell.length_a   1.000
_cell.length_b   1.000
_cell.length_c   1.000
_cell.angle_alpha   90.00
_cell.angle_beta   90.00
_cell.angle_gamma   90.00
#
_symmetry.space_group_name_H-M   'P 1'
#
loop_
_entity.id
_entity.type
_entity.pdbx_description
1 polymer ?
#
loop_
_entity_poly.entity_id
_entity_poly.type
_entity_poly.pdbx_seq_one_letter_code
_entity_poly.pdbx_strand_id
1 'polypeptide(L)'
;MIGAGRLPLHPRPLPHEALSSWVDRLAAAYELERYDFLRAMLGADPPPDTAELDGGRRPDLIATFADRTGFPPERVRAMTLAGYTPELIDTAVPSAGLFEAYACRFGWFMPTARRTAPRPESSEPWVPWRADDLLDVLPRCCRRCLAEDAIPYVRLHWRLAWMVSCPQHGEMLVPLFLWPSLRYLFHERAPDLADPDLLALDRVTLGAVTTGKGVLPESGETVPGGAWLRALRTLIEELVRPVAAIGRWARDQVAAAWLRAGSSLDARQGWTRRPYEHLLPEQRVLLLRVAAAAVQNVAVRPAQREAAALRICITQWDGDEVCRT
;
A
#
# COMPACT_ATOMS: atom_id res chain seq x y z
N MET A 1 25.39 -12.02 25.11
CA MET A 1 24.78 -12.96 24.10
C MET A 1 23.32 -13.16 24.49
N ILE A 2 22.39 -12.92 23.56
CA ILE A 2 20.98 -13.25 23.74
C ILE A 2 20.89 -14.77 23.69
N GLY A 3 20.49 -15.43 24.80
CA GLY A 3 20.40 -16.90 24.88
C GLY A 3 19.43 -17.50 23.86
N ALA A 4 19.53 -18.80 23.57
CA ALA A 4 18.69 -19.50 22.60
C ALA A 4 17.21 -19.65 23.02
N GLY A 5 16.86 -19.33 24.27
CA GLY A 5 15.50 -19.38 24.79
C GLY A 5 14.61 -18.19 24.41
N ARG A 6 13.42 -18.12 25.01
CA ARG A 6 12.52 -16.97 24.87
C ARG A 6 13.19 -15.68 25.34
N LEU A 7 12.88 -14.59 24.63
CA LEU A 7 13.31 -13.25 25.00
C LEU A 7 12.59 -12.84 26.29
N PRO A 8 13.31 -12.57 27.39
CA PRO A 8 12.68 -12.13 28.64
C PRO A 8 12.00 -10.76 28.53
N LEU A 9 12.56 -9.87 27.70
CA LEU A 9 11.95 -8.57 27.39
C LEU A 9 11.40 -8.59 25.96
N HIS A 10 10.07 -8.55 25.82
CA HIS A 10 9.38 -8.53 24.54
C HIS A 10 8.10 -7.69 24.65
N PRO A 11 8.17 -6.35 24.41
CA PRO A 11 7.00 -5.50 24.42
C PRO A 11 5.94 -6.02 23.43
N ARG A 12 4.66 -5.90 23.80
CA ARG A 12 3.56 -6.33 22.93
C ARG A 12 3.55 -5.53 21.63
N PRO A 13 3.25 -6.17 20.48
CA PRO A 13 2.98 -5.46 19.23
C PRO A 13 1.85 -4.45 19.40
N LEU A 14 2.01 -3.26 18.83
CA LEU A 14 0.99 -2.22 18.80
C LEU A 14 0.01 -2.42 17.63
N PRO A 15 -1.17 -1.78 17.64
CA PRO A 15 -2.15 -1.92 16.56
C PRO A 15 -1.57 -1.56 15.18
N HIS A 16 -1.67 -2.47 14.21
CA HIS A 16 -1.16 -2.28 12.85
C HIS A 16 0.34 -1.92 12.75
N GLU A 17 1.12 -2.25 13.76
CA GLU A 17 2.56 -2.00 13.78
C GLU A 17 3.27 -2.85 12.72
N ALA A 18 4.22 -2.24 11.99
CA ALA A 18 5.10 -2.95 11.08
C ALA A 18 6.12 -3.80 11.85
N LEU A 19 6.48 -4.99 11.31
CA LEU A 19 7.42 -5.90 11.98
C LEU A 19 8.76 -5.23 12.25
N SER A 20 9.28 -4.45 11.30
CA SER A 20 10.54 -3.70 11.49
C SER A 20 10.47 -2.73 12.67
N SER A 21 9.34 -2.04 12.85
CA SER A 21 9.12 -1.13 13.98
C SER A 21 9.07 -1.87 15.31
N TRP A 22 8.39 -3.02 15.34
CA TRP A 22 8.37 -3.85 16.54
C TRP A 22 9.75 -4.40 16.89
N VAL A 23 10.54 -4.77 15.88
CA VAL A 23 11.94 -5.19 16.07
C VAL A 23 12.80 -4.07 16.65
N ASP A 24 12.60 -2.81 16.22
CA ASP A 24 13.28 -1.67 16.83
C ASP A 24 12.95 -1.53 18.34
N ARG A 25 11.69 -1.74 18.69
CA ARG A 25 11.26 -1.69 20.08
C ARG A 25 11.79 -2.88 20.90
N LEU A 26 11.90 -4.05 20.27
CA LEU A 26 12.59 -5.19 20.89
C LEU A 26 14.06 -4.87 21.13
N ALA A 27 14.76 -4.38 20.12
CA ALA A 27 16.18 -4.02 20.21
C ALA A 27 16.42 -2.97 21.32
N ALA A 28 15.58 -1.92 21.34
CA ALA A 28 15.65 -0.89 22.37
C ALA A 28 15.44 -1.42 23.79
N ALA A 29 14.60 -2.45 23.99
CA ALA A 29 14.42 -3.09 25.30
C ALA A 29 15.68 -3.83 25.78
N TYR A 30 16.61 -4.12 24.89
CA TYR A 30 17.93 -4.72 25.18
C TYR A 30 19.07 -3.70 25.08
N GLU A 31 18.75 -2.41 24.89
CA GLU A 31 19.76 -1.36 24.70
C GLU A 31 20.69 -1.62 23.51
N LEU A 32 20.15 -2.25 22.46
CA LEU A 32 20.86 -2.61 21.23
C LEU A 32 20.30 -1.85 20.03
N GLU A 33 21.15 -1.61 19.05
CA GLU A 33 20.72 -1.23 17.70
C GLU A 33 20.06 -2.41 17.00
N ARG A 34 19.14 -2.15 16.07
CA ARG A 34 18.40 -3.19 15.31
C ARG A 34 19.36 -4.24 14.71
N TYR A 35 20.43 -3.78 14.07
CA TYR A 35 21.40 -4.65 13.41
C TYR A 35 22.00 -5.65 14.39
N ASP A 36 22.51 -5.16 15.51
CA ASP A 36 23.16 -5.98 16.53
C ASP A 36 22.19 -6.93 17.22
N PHE A 37 20.97 -6.46 17.47
CA PHE A 37 19.90 -7.29 18.02
C PHE A 37 19.53 -8.45 17.08
N LEU A 38 19.28 -8.16 15.81
CA LEU A 38 18.94 -9.19 14.81
C LEU A 38 20.09 -10.18 14.62
N ARG A 39 21.32 -9.70 14.53
CA ARG A 39 22.50 -10.57 14.43
C ARG A 39 22.64 -11.49 15.64
N ALA A 40 22.47 -10.95 16.84
CA ALA A 40 22.52 -11.74 18.07
C ALA A 40 21.36 -12.72 18.21
N MET A 41 20.17 -12.37 17.70
CA MET A 41 18.97 -13.18 17.80
C MET A 41 18.88 -14.27 16.72
N LEU A 42 19.23 -13.94 15.48
CA LEU A 42 19.07 -14.82 14.32
C LEU A 42 20.35 -15.57 13.95
N GLY A 43 21.52 -15.11 14.40
CA GLY A 43 22.81 -15.61 13.97
C GLY A 43 23.11 -15.36 12.48
N ALA A 44 22.35 -14.48 11.82
CA ALA A 44 22.49 -14.16 10.39
C ALA A 44 23.41 -12.95 10.19
N ASP A 45 24.23 -12.98 9.15
CA ASP A 45 25.12 -11.90 8.74
C ASP A 45 25.18 -11.83 7.21
N PRO A 46 24.64 -10.81 6.54
CA PRO A 46 23.90 -9.69 7.15
C PRO A 46 22.52 -10.10 7.69
N PRO A 47 22.01 -9.40 8.72
CA PRO A 47 20.64 -9.60 9.18
C PRO A 47 19.63 -9.02 8.17
N PRO A 48 18.33 -9.45 8.23
CA PRO A 48 17.31 -8.97 7.33
C PRO A 48 17.11 -7.45 7.44
N ASP A 49 16.92 -6.82 6.30
CA ASP A 49 16.61 -5.40 6.22
C ASP A 49 15.13 -5.09 6.53
N THR A 50 14.77 -3.80 6.47
CA THR A 50 13.40 -3.34 6.74
C THR A 50 12.39 -3.89 5.74
N ALA A 51 12.76 -4.00 4.47
CA ALA A 51 11.86 -4.50 3.42
C ALA A 51 11.63 -6.01 3.55
N GLU A 52 12.65 -6.76 3.91
CA GLU A 52 12.54 -8.19 4.20
C GLU A 52 11.68 -8.48 5.43
N LEU A 53 11.85 -7.69 6.51
CA LEU A 53 11.04 -7.80 7.72
C LEU A 53 9.58 -7.49 7.41
N ASP A 54 9.28 -6.31 6.86
CA ASP A 54 7.92 -5.86 6.63
C ASP A 54 7.24 -6.61 5.47
N GLY A 55 8.00 -7.15 4.51
CA GLY A 55 7.48 -7.95 3.42
C GLY A 55 6.88 -9.29 3.86
N GLY A 56 7.45 -9.90 4.91
CA GLY A 56 6.99 -11.19 5.45
C GLY A 56 7.19 -12.38 4.50
N ARG A 57 8.13 -12.26 3.56
CA ARG A 57 8.41 -13.29 2.54
C ARG A 57 9.22 -14.47 3.08
N ARG A 58 9.70 -14.36 4.32
CA ARG A 58 10.51 -15.36 5.00
C ARG A 58 9.75 -15.98 6.17
N PRO A 59 9.08 -17.14 5.96
CA PRO A 59 8.35 -17.83 7.02
C PRO A 59 9.22 -18.24 8.21
N ASP A 60 10.52 -18.50 7.96
CA ASP A 60 11.52 -18.80 8.98
C ASP A 60 11.72 -17.66 9.98
N LEU A 61 11.72 -16.40 9.49
CA LEU A 61 11.79 -15.24 10.38
C LEU A 61 10.53 -15.11 11.24
N ILE A 62 9.36 -15.30 10.65
CA ILE A 62 8.07 -15.26 11.37
C ILE A 62 8.07 -16.32 12.47
N ALA A 63 8.46 -17.55 12.15
CA ALA A 63 8.56 -18.64 13.12
C ALA A 63 9.58 -18.32 14.24
N THR A 64 10.76 -17.82 13.87
CA THR A 64 11.79 -17.45 14.85
C THR A 64 11.30 -16.38 15.81
N PHE A 65 10.65 -15.30 15.31
CA PHE A 65 10.11 -14.27 16.18
C PHE A 65 8.98 -14.82 17.07
N ALA A 66 8.12 -15.68 16.54
CA ALA A 66 7.05 -16.32 17.30
C ALA A 66 7.64 -17.16 18.46
N ASP A 67 8.60 -18.03 18.17
CA ASP A 67 9.26 -18.88 19.17
C ASP A 67 9.99 -18.05 20.22
N ARG A 68 10.73 -17.03 19.79
CA ARG A 68 11.55 -16.20 20.68
C ARG A 68 10.72 -15.28 21.58
N THR A 69 9.54 -14.89 21.17
CA THR A 69 8.66 -13.96 21.93
C THR A 69 7.45 -14.66 22.55
N GLY A 70 7.11 -15.87 22.07
CA GLY A 70 5.94 -16.60 22.51
C GLY A 70 4.61 -16.06 21.99
N PHE A 71 4.64 -15.12 21.02
CA PHE A 71 3.43 -14.73 20.30
C PHE A 71 3.08 -15.77 19.24
N PRO A 72 1.79 -15.96 18.93
CA PRO A 72 1.36 -16.82 17.84
C PRO A 72 1.97 -16.37 16.49
N PRO A 73 2.39 -17.30 15.60
CA PRO A 73 2.98 -16.95 14.30
C PRO A 73 2.07 -16.06 13.45
N GLU A 74 0.74 -16.26 13.49
CA GLU A 74 -0.25 -15.44 12.80
C GLU A 74 -0.22 -13.98 13.28
N ARG A 75 0.06 -13.72 14.55
CA ARG A 75 0.20 -12.37 15.08
C ARG A 75 1.47 -11.70 14.58
N VAL A 76 2.57 -12.43 14.50
CA VAL A 76 3.83 -11.93 13.92
C VAL A 76 3.63 -11.66 12.43
N ARG A 77 2.98 -12.59 11.71
CA ARG A 77 2.66 -12.44 10.29
C ARG A 77 1.76 -11.23 10.02
N ALA A 78 0.80 -10.93 10.90
CA ALA A 78 -0.08 -9.77 10.77
C ALA A 78 0.66 -8.42 10.84
N MET A 79 1.91 -8.38 11.32
CA MET A 79 2.78 -7.21 11.29
C MET A 79 3.56 -7.07 9.97
N THR A 80 3.29 -7.91 8.97
CA THR A 80 3.95 -7.93 7.66
C THR A 80 2.94 -7.82 6.53
N LEU A 81 3.39 -7.40 5.34
CA LEU A 81 2.54 -7.37 4.14
C LEU A 81 2.03 -8.75 3.74
N ALA A 82 2.74 -9.83 4.10
CA ALA A 82 2.24 -11.19 3.95
C ALA A 82 0.98 -11.45 4.81
N GLY A 83 0.77 -10.71 5.88
CA GLY A 83 -0.45 -10.74 6.69
C GLY A 83 -1.69 -10.24 5.96
N TYR A 84 -1.52 -9.52 4.86
CA TYR A 84 -2.63 -9.09 3.99
C TYR A 84 -3.05 -10.16 2.97
N THR A 85 -2.38 -11.30 2.90
CA THR A 85 -2.73 -12.41 2.01
C THR A 85 -3.57 -13.46 2.76
N PRO A 86 -4.58 -14.05 2.09
CA PRO A 86 -5.07 -13.76 0.73
C PRO A 86 -6.16 -12.67 0.67
N GLU A 87 -6.63 -12.14 1.80
CA GLU A 87 -7.86 -11.34 1.90
C GLU A 87 -7.76 -10.00 1.17
N LEU A 88 -6.60 -9.35 1.23
CA LEU A 88 -6.38 -8.03 0.63
C LEU A 88 -5.53 -8.10 -0.63
N ILE A 89 -4.53 -8.96 -0.65
CA ILE A 89 -3.63 -9.19 -1.78
C ILE A 89 -3.46 -10.70 -2.01
N ASP A 90 -3.32 -11.13 -3.26
CA ASP A 90 -3.33 -12.56 -3.61
C ASP A 90 -2.08 -13.30 -3.10
N THR A 91 -0.92 -12.67 -3.17
CA THR A 91 0.34 -13.24 -2.70
C THR A 91 1.34 -12.17 -2.26
N ALA A 92 2.14 -12.48 -1.28
CA ALA A 92 3.28 -11.67 -0.84
C ALA A 92 4.57 -11.98 -1.63
N VAL A 93 4.56 -13.02 -2.46
CA VAL A 93 5.73 -13.43 -3.24
C VAL A 93 5.67 -12.78 -4.62
N PRO A 94 6.67 -12.00 -5.03
CA PRO A 94 6.74 -11.43 -6.37
C PRO A 94 6.69 -12.53 -7.44
N SER A 95 5.83 -12.34 -8.43
CA SER A 95 5.75 -13.25 -9.58
C SER A 95 5.36 -12.50 -10.84
N ALA A 96 5.71 -13.04 -12.01
CA ALA A 96 5.42 -12.42 -13.29
C ALA A 96 3.91 -12.25 -13.55
N GLY A 97 3.08 -13.18 -13.10
CA GLY A 97 1.61 -13.15 -13.29
C GLY A 97 0.84 -12.43 -12.18
N LEU A 98 1.52 -11.90 -11.16
CA LEU A 98 0.83 -11.32 -10.00
C LEU A 98 -0.03 -10.12 -10.37
N PHE A 99 0.44 -9.28 -11.28
CA PHE A 99 -0.31 -8.09 -11.70
C PHE A 99 -1.65 -8.46 -12.37
N GLU A 100 -1.62 -9.41 -13.30
CA GLU A 100 -2.78 -9.88 -14.02
C GLU A 100 -3.80 -10.55 -13.10
N ALA A 101 -3.32 -11.33 -12.14
CA ALA A 101 -4.16 -11.95 -11.11
C ALA A 101 -4.76 -10.88 -10.17
N TYR A 102 -3.98 -9.86 -9.83
CA TYR A 102 -4.39 -8.81 -8.91
C TYR A 102 -5.34 -7.78 -9.52
N ALA A 103 -5.26 -7.54 -10.83
CA ALA A 103 -6.09 -6.56 -11.50
C ALA A 103 -7.50 -7.07 -11.79
N CYS A 104 -8.51 -6.20 -11.68
CA CYS A 104 -9.88 -6.55 -12.03
C CYS A 104 -10.02 -6.89 -13.52
N ARG A 105 -10.87 -7.88 -13.83
CA ARG A 105 -11.20 -8.27 -15.20
C ARG A 105 -11.92 -7.15 -15.96
N PHE A 106 -12.74 -6.37 -15.26
CA PHE A 106 -13.47 -5.24 -15.80
C PHE A 106 -12.83 -3.94 -15.28
N GLY A 107 -12.67 -2.97 -16.18
CA GLY A 107 -12.08 -1.69 -15.82
C GLY A 107 -13.10 -0.73 -15.24
N TRP A 108 -12.61 0.37 -14.70
CA TRP A 108 -13.41 1.45 -14.15
C TRP A 108 -14.11 2.26 -15.25
N PHE A 109 -13.35 2.66 -16.27
CA PHE A 109 -13.85 3.38 -17.45
C PHE A 109 -14.09 2.49 -18.67
N MET A 110 -13.62 1.26 -18.61
CA MET A 110 -13.66 0.31 -19.75
C MET A 110 -14.23 -1.04 -19.33
N PRO A 111 -15.54 -1.11 -19.00
CA PRO A 111 -16.14 -2.30 -18.43
C PRO A 111 -16.07 -3.54 -19.34
N THR A 112 -15.86 -3.35 -20.65
CA THR A 112 -15.74 -4.44 -21.63
C THR A 112 -14.32 -4.61 -22.18
N ALA A 113 -13.38 -3.78 -21.77
CA ALA A 113 -12.01 -3.88 -22.24
C ALA A 113 -11.35 -5.12 -21.64
N ARG A 114 -11.31 -6.20 -22.43
CA ARG A 114 -10.36 -7.27 -22.14
C ARG A 114 -8.98 -6.63 -22.02
N ARG A 115 -8.26 -6.95 -20.98
CA ARG A 115 -6.83 -6.65 -20.88
C ARG A 115 -6.09 -7.51 -21.89
N THR A 116 -6.20 -7.14 -23.18
CA THR A 116 -5.63 -7.92 -24.29
C THR A 116 -4.20 -7.50 -24.61
N ALA A 117 -3.73 -6.37 -24.09
CA ALA A 117 -2.34 -6.01 -24.25
C ALA A 117 -1.57 -6.56 -23.06
N PRO A 118 -0.68 -7.53 -23.27
CA PRO A 118 0.29 -7.88 -22.25
C PRO A 118 1.03 -6.60 -21.85
N ARG A 119 1.21 -6.41 -20.55
CA ARG A 119 2.10 -5.39 -20.06
C ARG A 119 3.44 -5.60 -20.72
N PRO A 120 4.15 -4.55 -21.15
CA PRO A 120 5.55 -4.70 -21.55
C PRO A 120 6.24 -5.49 -20.43
N GLU A 121 6.85 -6.61 -20.78
CA GLU A 121 7.59 -7.44 -19.84
C GLU A 121 8.60 -6.56 -19.09
N SER A 122 8.23 -6.14 -17.90
CA SER A 122 9.24 -5.69 -16.96
C SER A 122 9.91 -6.96 -16.47
N SER A 123 11.22 -7.05 -16.61
CA SER A 123 12.02 -8.16 -16.10
C SER A 123 11.91 -8.31 -14.57
N GLU A 124 11.27 -7.36 -13.89
CA GLU A 124 11.16 -7.32 -12.44
C GLU A 124 9.80 -7.82 -11.95
N PRO A 125 9.77 -8.67 -10.93
CA PRO A 125 8.55 -9.15 -10.32
C PRO A 125 7.75 -7.96 -9.74
N TRP A 126 6.45 -7.89 -10.05
CA TRP A 126 5.59 -6.85 -9.51
C TRP A 126 5.04 -7.22 -8.13
N VAL A 127 4.92 -6.19 -7.27
CA VAL A 127 4.32 -6.30 -5.93
C VAL A 127 3.46 -5.05 -5.63
N PRO A 128 2.39 -5.14 -4.84
CA PRO A 128 1.51 -4.02 -4.52
C PRO A 128 2.08 -3.06 -3.45
N TRP A 129 3.35 -3.15 -3.15
CA TRP A 129 4.07 -2.23 -2.29
C TRP A 129 5.19 -1.54 -3.08
N ARG A 130 5.82 -0.58 -2.46
CA ARG A 130 6.83 0.23 -3.15
C ARG A 130 7.97 -0.61 -3.70
N ALA A 131 8.39 -0.24 -4.90
CA ALA A 131 9.64 -0.74 -5.47
C ALA A 131 10.84 -0.25 -4.65
N ASP A 132 11.92 -1.01 -4.75
CA ASP A 132 13.21 -0.71 -4.12
C ASP A 132 13.92 0.45 -4.87
N ASP A 133 13.29 1.61 -4.95
CA ASP A 133 13.94 2.84 -5.37
C ASP A 133 14.68 3.42 -4.16
N LEU A 134 15.91 3.92 -4.35
CA LEU A 134 16.77 4.47 -3.29
C LEU A 134 16.05 5.52 -2.43
N LEU A 135 15.08 6.24 -2.98
CA LEU A 135 14.25 7.22 -2.27
C LEU A 135 13.05 6.59 -1.56
N ASP A 136 12.64 5.38 -1.91
CA ASP A 136 11.49 4.67 -1.35
C ASP A 136 11.85 3.53 -0.39
N VAL A 137 13.13 3.20 -0.25
CA VAL A 137 13.64 2.26 0.75
C VAL A 137 13.30 2.72 2.17
N LEU A 138 13.20 4.05 2.37
CA LEU A 138 12.84 4.61 3.65
C LEU A 138 11.34 4.44 3.93
N PRO A 139 10.96 3.90 5.10
CA PRO A 139 9.57 3.88 5.51
C PRO A 139 9.01 5.30 5.48
N ARG A 140 7.74 5.44 5.12
CA ARG A 140 7.03 6.71 5.31
C ARG A 140 6.32 6.72 6.65
N CYS A 141 6.07 7.90 7.16
CA CYS A 141 5.36 8.09 8.42
C CYS A 141 4.56 9.40 8.43
N CYS A 142 3.56 9.45 9.31
CA CYS A 142 2.94 10.70 9.72
C CYS A 142 3.70 11.23 10.95
N ARG A 143 4.23 12.45 10.85
CA ARG A 143 4.98 13.08 11.95
C ARG A 143 4.13 13.26 13.20
N ARG A 144 2.88 13.66 13.02
CA ARG A 144 1.94 13.87 14.13
C ARG A 144 1.58 12.57 14.83
N CYS A 145 1.33 11.48 14.08
CA CYS A 145 1.17 10.18 14.70
C CYS A 145 2.35 9.81 15.58
N LEU A 146 3.59 9.97 15.06
CA LEU A 146 4.79 9.64 15.83
C LEU A 146 5.01 10.56 17.03
N ALA A 147 4.53 11.80 16.98
CA ALA A 147 4.65 12.76 18.10
C ALA A 147 3.56 12.57 19.17
N GLU A 148 2.36 12.18 18.77
CA GLU A 148 1.19 12.03 19.65
C GLU A 148 1.08 10.61 20.24
N ASP A 149 1.69 9.60 19.60
CA ASP A 149 1.71 8.25 20.15
C ASP A 149 2.51 8.20 21.45
N ALA A 150 1.95 7.57 22.49
CA ALA A 150 2.66 7.37 23.77
C ALA A 150 3.98 6.59 23.57
N ILE A 151 4.00 5.69 22.61
CA ILE A 151 5.18 4.97 22.12
C ILE A 151 5.19 5.15 20.61
N PRO A 152 6.12 5.91 20.02
CA PRO A 152 6.22 6.09 18.58
C PRO A 152 6.46 4.77 17.84
N TYR A 153 5.70 4.51 16.76
CA TYR A 153 5.87 3.30 15.97
C TYR A 153 5.44 3.51 14.51
N VAL A 154 6.00 2.72 13.61
CA VAL A 154 5.66 2.73 12.17
C VAL A 154 4.50 1.77 11.92
N ARG A 155 3.47 2.29 11.25
CA ARG A 155 2.30 1.50 10.87
C ARG A 155 2.52 0.76 9.55
N LEU A 156 2.13 -0.51 9.48
CA LEU A 156 2.34 -1.36 8.33
C LEU A 156 1.70 -0.81 7.04
N HIS A 157 0.50 -0.23 7.14
CA HIS A 157 -0.19 0.31 5.97
C HIS A 157 0.54 1.50 5.32
N TRP A 158 1.45 2.18 6.01
CA TRP A 158 2.31 3.20 5.39
C TRP A 158 3.32 2.63 4.40
N ARG A 159 3.50 1.30 4.39
CA ARG A 159 4.33 0.59 3.41
C ARG A 159 3.63 0.39 2.06
N LEU A 160 2.32 0.53 2.01
CA LEU A 160 1.57 0.37 0.76
C LEU A 160 1.86 1.54 -0.18
N ALA A 161 2.05 1.24 -1.46
CA ALA A 161 2.28 2.25 -2.49
C ALA A 161 1.08 3.20 -2.66
N TRP A 162 -0.11 2.75 -2.27
CA TRP A 162 -1.37 3.48 -2.39
C TRP A 162 -1.70 4.38 -1.19
N MET A 163 -0.92 4.33 -0.12
CA MET A 163 -1.08 5.18 1.06
C MET A 163 -0.05 6.29 1.00
N VAL A 164 -0.48 7.53 0.81
CA VAL A 164 0.40 8.69 0.68
C VAL A 164 0.08 9.81 1.67
N SER A 165 -1.07 9.74 2.34
CA SER A 165 -1.45 10.68 3.39
C SER A 165 -1.86 9.97 4.68
N CYS A 166 -1.95 10.71 5.77
CA CYS A 166 -2.46 10.25 7.05
C CYS A 166 -3.94 10.63 7.21
N PRO A 167 -4.88 9.70 7.13
CA PRO A 167 -6.30 10.01 7.30
C PRO A 167 -6.68 10.60 8.65
N GLN A 168 -5.88 10.34 9.69
CA GLN A 168 -6.11 10.87 11.03
C GLN A 168 -5.73 12.35 11.13
N HIS A 169 -4.62 12.76 10.50
CA HIS A 169 -4.07 14.12 10.67
C HIS A 169 -4.22 15.00 9.42
N GLY A 170 -4.62 14.43 8.29
CA GLY A 170 -4.77 15.17 7.03
C GLY A 170 -3.44 15.59 6.40
N GLU A 171 -2.31 15.02 6.81
CA GLU A 171 -0.98 15.35 6.34
C GLU A 171 -0.45 14.31 5.36
N MET A 172 0.39 14.75 4.41
CA MET A 172 1.15 13.84 3.55
C MET A 172 2.13 13.02 4.39
N LEU A 173 2.28 11.73 4.06
CA LEU A 173 3.30 10.88 4.66
C LEU A 173 4.68 11.32 4.16
N VAL A 174 5.62 11.50 5.07
CA VAL A 174 7.00 11.89 4.78
C VAL A 174 7.96 10.72 4.96
N PRO A 175 9.09 10.68 4.24
CA PRO A 175 10.11 9.66 4.49
C PRO A 175 10.60 9.74 5.93
N LEU A 176 10.67 8.60 6.58
CA LEU A 176 11.28 8.45 7.90
C LEU A 176 12.79 8.41 7.72
N PHE A 177 13.43 9.58 7.66
CA PHE A 177 14.88 9.64 7.68
C PHE A 177 15.38 9.15 9.03
N LEU A 178 16.37 8.30 8.95
CA LEU A 178 16.97 7.58 10.06
C LEU A 178 16.99 8.39 11.35
N TRP A 179 16.25 7.91 12.31
CA TRP A 179 16.23 8.21 13.71
C TRP A 179 17.63 8.06 14.35
N PRO A 180 18.01 8.86 15.37
CA PRO A 180 17.28 9.91 16.06
C PRO A 180 17.73 11.35 15.72
N SER A 181 18.81 11.52 14.96
CA SER A 181 19.49 12.81 14.77
C SER A 181 18.70 13.84 13.94
N LEU A 182 17.72 13.39 13.16
CA LEU A 182 16.95 14.26 12.26
C LEU A 182 15.56 14.62 12.79
N ARG A 183 15.23 14.20 14.03
CA ARG A 183 13.96 14.54 14.69
C ARG A 183 13.71 16.05 14.70
N TYR A 184 14.75 16.85 14.87
CA TYR A 184 14.69 18.30 14.93
C TYR A 184 14.36 18.96 13.58
N LEU A 185 14.83 18.42 12.47
CA LEU A 185 14.60 18.99 11.14
C LEU A 185 13.14 18.89 10.67
N PHE A 186 12.35 17.97 11.24
CA PHE A 186 10.96 17.79 10.86
C PHE A 186 9.97 18.59 11.70
N HIS A 187 10.36 19.08 12.90
CA HIS A 187 9.49 19.88 13.73
C HIS A 187 9.32 21.32 13.23
N GLU A 188 10.28 21.83 12.48
CA GLU A 188 10.28 23.23 12.01
C GLU A 188 9.58 23.44 10.67
N ARG A 189 9.35 22.39 9.89
CA ARG A 189 8.68 22.52 8.60
C ARG A 189 7.17 22.43 8.77
N ALA A 190 6.46 23.41 8.18
CA ALA A 190 5.00 23.37 8.11
C ALA A 190 4.49 22.03 7.56
N PRO A 191 3.38 21.49 8.09
CA PRO A 191 2.81 20.26 7.58
C PRO A 191 2.39 20.43 6.11
N ASP A 192 2.71 19.45 5.28
CA ASP A 192 2.21 19.36 3.92
C ASP A 192 0.83 18.69 3.98
N LEU A 193 -0.23 19.48 3.82
CA LEU A 193 -1.60 19.01 3.92
C LEU A 193 -1.98 18.22 2.66
N ALA A 194 -2.65 17.10 2.87
CA ALA A 194 -3.18 16.32 1.76
C ALA A 194 -4.40 17.01 1.14
N ASP A 195 -4.53 16.87 -0.17
CA ASP A 195 -5.73 17.27 -0.89
C ASP A 195 -6.97 16.54 -0.32
N PRO A 196 -8.13 17.19 -0.14
CA PRO A 196 -9.32 16.56 0.44
C PRO A 196 -9.79 15.30 -0.29
N ASP A 197 -9.72 15.29 -1.62
CA ASP A 197 -10.12 14.13 -2.43
C ASP A 197 -9.15 12.97 -2.21
N LEU A 198 -7.85 13.26 -2.18
CA LEU A 198 -6.80 12.28 -1.87
C LEU A 198 -6.96 11.72 -0.45
N LEU A 199 -7.25 12.59 0.50
CA LEU A 199 -7.49 12.18 1.89
C LEU A 199 -8.72 11.28 2.02
N ALA A 200 -9.78 11.55 1.25
CA ALA A 200 -10.96 10.68 1.19
C ALA A 200 -10.60 9.29 0.62
N LEU A 201 -9.80 9.24 -0.47
CA LEU A 201 -9.31 7.99 -1.04
C LEU A 201 -8.50 7.18 -0.02
N ASP A 202 -7.57 7.83 0.69
CA ASP A 202 -6.73 7.19 1.69
C ASP A 202 -7.54 6.71 2.91
N ARG A 203 -8.66 7.37 3.27
CA ARG A 203 -9.59 6.89 4.30
C ARG A 203 -10.24 5.56 3.90
N VAL A 204 -10.72 5.46 2.66
CA VAL A 204 -11.28 4.19 2.15
C VAL A 204 -10.21 3.10 2.19
N THR A 205 -9.01 3.41 1.71
CA THR A 205 -7.89 2.47 1.68
C THR A 205 -7.47 2.05 3.10
N LEU A 206 -7.41 2.99 4.04
CA LEU A 206 -7.12 2.67 5.44
C LEU A 206 -8.17 1.72 6.03
N GLY A 207 -9.47 2.02 5.85
CA GLY A 207 -10.56 1.13 6.27
C GLY A 207 -10.41 -0.25 5.67
N ALA A 208 -10.14 -0.33 4.36
CA ALA A 208 -9.94 -1.58 3.64
C ALA A 208 -8.83 -2.45 4.26
N VAL A 209 -7.69 -1.85 4.60
CA VAL A 209 -6.52 -2.62 5.11
C VAL A 209 -6.55 -2.87 6.62
N THR A 210 -7.29 -2.08 7.39
CA THR A 210 -7.35 -2.23 8.86
C THR A 210 -8.55 -2.99 9.35
N THR A 211 -9.69 -2.91 8.64
CA THR A 211 -10.95 -3.55 9.03
C THR A 211 -11.44 -4.57 8.00
N GLY A 212 -10.74 -4.74 6.89
CA GLY A 212 -11.16 -5.56 5.74
C GLY A 212 -12.29 -4.93 4.91
N LYS A 213 -12.69 -3.68 5.21
CA LYS A 213 -13.81 -3.00 4.55
C LYS A 213 -13.49 -1.54 4.28
N GLY A 214 -13.71 -1.09 3.03
CA GLY A 214 -13.69 0.32 2.68
C GLY A 214 -15.11 0.90 2.70
N VAL A 215 -15.25 2.18 3.05
CA VAL A 215 -16.52 2.92 2.95
C VAL A 215 -16.35 4.01 1.92
N LEU A 216 -17.12 3.94 0.84
CA LEU A 216 -17.07 4.92 -0.25
C LEU A 216 -17.63 6.27 0.23
N PRO A 217 -16.91 7.40 0.01
CA PRO A 217 -17.26 8.68 0.64
C PRO A 217 -18.61 9.24 0.19
N GLU A 218 -18.98 9.08 -1.08
CA GLU A 218 -20.19 9.68 -1.64
C GLU A 218 -21.46 8.86 -1.34
N SER A 219 -21.37 7.54 -1.48
CA SER A 219 -22.53 6.65 -1.32
C SER A 219 -22.67 6.09 0.09
N GLY A 220 -21.63 6.13 0.91
CA GLY A 220 -21.56 5.41 2.19
C GLY A 220 -21.56 3.88 2.03
N GLU A 221 -21.49 3.37 0.80
CA GLU A 221 -21.49 1.94 0.51
C GLU A 221 -20.22 1.29 1.04
N THR A 222 -20.38 0.14 1.68
CA THR A 222 -19.26 -0.65 2.20
C THR A 222 -18.82 -1.65 1.14
N VAL A 223 -17.53 -1.67 0.84
CA VAL A 223 -16.90 -2.58 -0.12
C VAL A 223 -15.87 -3.46 0.59
N PRO A 224 -15.71 -4.75 0.21
CA PRO A 224 -14.64 -5.60 0.72
C PRO A 224 -13.26 -5.00 0.41
N GLY A 225 -12.32 -5.10 1.36
CA GLY A 225 -11.00 -4.47 1.25
C GLY A 225 -10.21 -4.93 0.02
N GLY A 226 -10.18 -6.25 -0.25
CA GLY A 226 -9.52 -6.79 -1.43
C GLY A 226 -10.13 -6.31 -2.74
N ALA A 227 -11.48 -6.23 -2.82
CA ALA A 227 -12.17 -5.68 -3.99
C ALA A 227 -11.82 -4.19 -4.21
N TRP A 228 -11.77 -3.40 -3.13
CA TRP A 228 -11.33 -2.00 -3.20
C TRP A 228 -9.91 -1.86 -3.76
N LEU A 229 -8.96 -2.61 -3.22
CA LEU A 229 -7.56 -2.52 -3.65
C LEU A 229 -7.39 -2.92 -5.12
N ARG A 230 -8.11 -3.95 -5.58
CA ARG A 230 -8.14 -4.35 -6.99
C ARG A 230 -8.75 -3.27 -7.89
N ALA A 231 -9.87 -2.70 -7.47
CA ALA A 231 -10.55 -1.64 -8.20
C ALA A 231 -9.65 -0.40 -8.32
N LEU A 232 -9.03 0.02 -7.21
CA LEU A 232 -8.10 1.15 -7.20
C LEU A 232 -6.90 0.91 -8.12
N ARG A 233 -6.30 -0.28 -8.04
CA ARG A 233 -5.16 -0.60 -8.91
C ARG A 233 -5.54 -0.65 -10.38
N THR A 234 -6.74 -1.14 -10.69
CA THR A 234 -7.29 -1.14 -12.05
C THR A 234 -7.52 0.28 -12.57
N LEU A 235 -8.12 1.13 -11.74
CA LEU A 235 -8.33 2.55 -12.06
C LEU A 235 -7.00 3.25 -12.37
N ILE A 236 -5.99 3.07 -11.54
CA ILE A 236 -4.65 3.63 -11.75
C ILE A 236 -4.08 3.20 -13.12
N GLU A 237 -4.21 1.94 -13.50
CA GLU A 237 -3.78 1.47 -14.84
C GLU A 237 -4.54 2.13 -15.98
N GLU A 238 -5.85 2.32 -15.84
CA GLU A 238 -6.64 2.98 -16.88
C GLU A 238 -6.28 4.44 -17.06
N LEU A 239 -5.98 5.13 -15.97
CA LEU A 239 -5.60 6.54 -15.98
C LEU A 239 -4.27 6.81 -16.71
N VAL A 240 -3.36 5.85 -16.74
CA VAL A 240 -2.06 5.97 -17.44
C VAL A 240 -2.07 5.40 -18.87
N ARG A 241 -3.15 4.75 -19.32
CA ARG A 241 -3.19 4.17 -20.67
C ARG A 241 -2.99 5.21 -21.77
N PRO A 242 -2.32 4.87 -22.89
CA PRO A 242 -2.21 5.75 -24.04
C PRO A 242 -3.60 6.19 -24.54
N VAL A 243 -3.72 7.46 -24.91
CA VAL A 243 -4.99 8.03 -25.40
C VAL A 243 -5.54 7.24 -26.57
N ALA A 244 -4.67 6.75 -27.48
CA ALA A 244 -5.06 5.95 -28.63
C ALA A 244 -5.67 4.59 -28.25
N ALA A 245 -5.35 4.06 -27.06
CA ALA A 245 -5.87 2.78 -26.58
C ALA A 245 -7.18 2.90 -25.80
N ILE A 246 -7.71 4.12 -25.65
CA ILE A 246 -8.91 4.42 -24.85
C ILE A 246 -10.05 4.80 -25.79
N GLY A 247 -11.22 4.17 -25.64
CA GLY A 247 -12.43 4.55 -26.37
C GLY A 247 -12.84 6.00 -26.09
N ARG A 248 -13.55 6.65 -27.03
CA ARG A 248 -13.88 8.08 -26.98
C ARG A 248 -14.51 8.48 -25.65
N TRP A 249 -15.52 7.76 -25.20
CA TRP A 249 -16.22 8.06 -23.93
C TRP A 249 -15.30 7.98 -22.71
N ALA A 250 -14.50 6.91 -22.60
CA ALA A 250 -13.55 6.75 -21.50
C ALA A 250 -12.45 7.82 -21.53
N ARG A 251 -12.07 8.29 -22.73
CA ARG A 251 -11.11 9.38 -22.91
C ARG A 251 -11.57 10.66 -22.24
N ASP A 252 -12.84 11.03 -22.46
CA ASP A 252 -13.40 12.25 -21.89
C ASP A 252 -13.45 12.16 -20.35
N GLN A 253 -13.79 11.00 -19.79
CA GLN A 253 -13.79 10.77 -18.34
C GLN A 253 -12.37 10.81 -17.74
N VAL A 254 -11.42 10.16 -18.40
CA VAL A 254 -10.01 10.19 -17.98
C VAL A 254 -9.47 11.62 -18.05
N ALA A 255 -9.75 12.36 -19.14
CA ALA A 255 -9.33 13.76 -19.28
C ALA A 255 -9.94 14.65 -18.19
N ALA A 256 -11.23 14.46 -17.87
CA ALA A 256 -11.90 15.20 -16.81
C ALA A 256 -11.29 14.92 -15.42
N ALA A 257 -10.90 13.67 -15.12
CA ALA A 257 -10.23 13.32 -13.88
C ALA A 257 -8.84 14.01 -13.77
N TRP A 258 -8.07 14.00 -14.85
CA TRP A 258 -6.77 14.68 -14.90
C TRP A 258 -6.92 16.21 -14.71
N LEU A 259 -7.88 16.83 -15.40
CA LEU A 259 -8.15 18.26 -15.26
C LEU A 259 -8.58 18.62 -13.84
N ARG A 260 -9.47 17.84 -13.23
CA ARG A 260 -9.93 18.06 -11.85
C ARG A 260 -8.79 17.94 -10.84
N ALA A 261 -7.84 17.08 -11.07
CA ALA A 261 -6.63 16.97 -10.26
C ALA A 261 -5.60 18.10 -10.50
N GLY A 262 -5.96 19.12 -11.28
CA GLY A 262 -5.10 20.25 -11.60
C GLY A 262 -3.97 19.93 -12.58
N SER A 263 -4.14 18.90 -13.43
CA SER A 263 -3.12 18.46 -14.38
C SER A 263 -3.73 18.13 -15.75
N SER A 264 -2.92 17.67 -16.69
CA SER A 264 -3.34 17.33 -18.04
C SER A 264 -2.92 15.92 -18.42
N LEU A 265 -3.54 15.39 -19.49
CA LEU A 265 -3.17 14.09 -20.04
C LEU A 265 -1.71 14.03 -20.51
N ASP A 266 -1.10 15.16 -20.83
CA ASP A 266 0.29 15.21 -21.30
C ASP A 266 1.29 14.96 -20.17
N ALA A 267 0.91 15.24 -18.92
CA ALA A 267 1.76 15.00 -17.75
C ALA A 267 2.20 13.54 -17.59
N ARG A 268 1.44 12.59 -18.17
CA ARG A 268 1.71 11.15 -18.11
C ARG A 268 2.65 10.61 -19.19
N GLN A 269 3.27 11.47 -20.02
CA GLN A 269 4.19 11.01 -21.05
C GLN A 269 5.35 10.22 -20.44
N GLY A 270 5.58 9.02 -20.97
CA GLY A 270 6.60 8.10 -20.46
C GLY A 270 6.17 7.20 -19.28
N TRP A 271 5.03 7.45 -18.64
CA TRP A 271 4.57 6.64 -17.49
C TRP A 271 3.96 5.30 -17.92
N THR A 272 3.42 5.22 -19.12
CA THR A 272 2.75 4.03 -19.66
C THR A 272 3.62 2.77 -19.73
N ARG A 273 4.94 2.94 -19.65
CA ARG A 273 5.92 1.84 -19.69
C ARG A 273 6.36 1.34 -18.33
N ARG A 274 5.98 2.03 -17.23
CA ARG A 274 6.38 1.67 -15.87
C ARG A 274 5.17 1.28 -15.03
N PRO A 275 5.28 0.26 -14.16
CA PRO A 275 4.30 0.03 -13.10
C PRO A 275 4.14 1.28 -12.23
N TYR A 276 2.95 1.49 -11.69
CA TYR A 276 2.67 2.57 -10.74
C TYR A 276 3.68 2.57 -9.58
N GLU A 277 4.00 1.41 -9.07
CA GLU A 277 4.87 1.20 -7.93
C GLU A 277 6.33 1.61 -8.20
N HIS A 278 6.71 1.69 -9.47
CA HIS A 278 8.04 2.13 -9.94
C HIS A 278 8.06 3.58 -10.47
N LEU A 279 6.96 4.31 -10.33
CA LEU A 279 6.92 5.73 -10.65
C LEU A 279 7.60 6.53 -9.53
N LEU A 280 8.11 7.72 -9.87
CA LEU A 280 8.67 8.65 -8.89
C LEU A 280 7.60 9.04 -7.84
N PRO A 281 7.99 9.37 -6.61
CA PRO A 281 7.05 9.70 -5.53
C PRO A 281 6.02 10.77 -5.91
N GLU A 282 6.45 11.86 -6.56
CA GLU A 282 5.58 12.94 -7.03
C GLU A 282 4.60 12.48 -8.13
N GLN A 283 5.04 11.59 -9.01
CA GLN A 283 4.19 11.01 -10.05
C GLN A 283 3.11 10.11 -9.44
N ARG A 284 3.46 9.32 -8.43
CA ARG A 284 2.50 8.48 -7.70
C ARG A 284 1.46 9.33 -6.96
N VAL A 285 1.88 10.38 -6.28
CA VAL A 285 0.97 11.31 -5.60
C VAL A 285 0.01 11.95 -6.58
N LEU A 286 0.52 12.47 -7.72
CA LEU A 286 -0.33 13.05 -8.76
C LEU A 286 -1.32 12.02 -9.30
N LEU A 287 -0.88 10.80 -9.58
CA LEU A 287 -1.75 9.76 -10.13
C LEU A 287 -2.83 9.32 -9.12
N LEU A 288 -2.53 9.30 -7.83
CA LEU A 288 -3.53 9.06 -6.79
C LEU A 288 -4.53 10.22 -6.65
N ARG A 289 -4.10 11.48 -6.83
CA ARG A 289 -5.03 12.62 -6.93
C ARG A 289 -5.97 12.47 -8.11
N VAL A 290 -5.47 12.05 -9.26
CA VAL A 290 -6.30 11.78 -10.44
C VAL A 290 -7.26 10.63 -10.17
N ALA A 291 -6.80 9.57 -9.50
CA ALA A 291 -7.67 8.46 -9.10
C ALA A 291 -8.76 8.90 -8.11
N ALA A 292 -8.41 9.72 -7.13
CA ALA A 292 -9.37 10.30 -6.19
C ALA A 292 -10.44 11.13 -6.90
N ALA A 293 -10.02 12.01 -7.82
CA ALA A 293 -10.95 12.80 -8.65
C ALA A 293 -11.84 11.92 -9.54
N ALA A 294 -11.33 10.79 -10.04
CA ALA A 294 -12.10 9.84 -10.83
C ALA A 294 -13.15 9.12 -9.97
N VAL A 295 -12.80 8.68 -8.77
CA VAL A 295 -13.72 8.01 -7.83
C VAL A 295 -14.89 8.91 -7.50
N GLN A 296 -14.66 10.19 -7.21
CA GLN A 296 -15.73 11.15 -6.90
C GLN A 296 -16.62 11.48 -8.10
N ASN A 297 -16.09 11.53 -9.33
CA ASN A 297 -16.90 11.75 -10.52
C ASN A 297 -17.89 10.63 -10.82
N VAL A 298 -17.56 9.40 -10.45
CA VAL A 298 -18.46 8.24 -10.66
C VAL A 298 -19.61 8.26 -9.65
N ALA A 299 -19.38 8.76 -8.44
CA ALA A 299 -20.41 8.88 -7.42
C ALA A 299 -21.49 9.94 -7.74
N VAL A 300 -21.12 10.99 -8.47
CA VAL A 300 -22.07 12.05 -8.88
C VAL A 300 -23.03 11.61 -10.00
N ARG A 301 -22.80 10.48 -10.67
CA ARG A 301 -23.72 9.95 -11.68
C ARG A 301 -24.54 8.79 -11.13
N PRO A 302 -25.85 8.97 -10.87
CA PRO A 302 -26.76 7.86 -10.57
C PRO A 302 -27.07 7.03 -11.82
N ALA A 303 -26.12 6.80 -12.68
CA ALA A 303 -26.30 6.02 -13.89
C ALA A 303 -25.86 4.60 -13.68
N GLN A 304 -26.69 3.81 -13.09
CA GLN A 304 -27.17 2.43 -13.35
C GLN A 304 -26.24 1.41 -14.07
N ARG A 305 -25.20 1.81 -14.78
CA ARG A 305 -24.28 0.90 -15.50
C ARG A 305 -22.87 0.85 -14.93
N GLU A 306 -22.40 1.89 -14.31
CA GLU A 306 -21.00 2.04 -13.85
C GLU A 306 -20.80 1.56 -12.42
N ALA A 307 -21.78 1.76 -11.54
CA ALA A 307 -21.86 1.07 -10.27
C ALA A 307 -21.95 -0.47 -10.47
N ALA A 308 -22.45 -0.93 -11.61
CA ALA A 308 -22.43 -2.34 -11.98
C ALA A 308 -21.01 -2.85 -12.26
N ALA A 309 -20.10 -2.05 -12.79
CA ALA A 309 -18.71 -2.49 -13.01
C ALA A 309 -17.95 -2.66 -11.69
N LEU A 310 -18.11 -1.71 -10.75
CA LEU A 310 -17.56 -1.87 -9.40
C LEU A 310 -18.25 -3.02 -8.67
N ARG A 311 -19.57 -3.14 -8.77
CA ARG A 311 -20.35 -4.26 -8.22
C ARG A 311 -19.96 -5.60 -8.85
N ILE A 312 -19.68 -5.65 -10.13
CA ILE A 312 -19.21 -6.87 -10.80
C ILE A 312 -17.81 -7.25 -10.30
N CYS A 313 -16.91 -6.27 -10.11
CA CYS A 313 -15.63 -6.53 -9.45
C CYS A 313 -15.79 -7.02 -8.00
N ILE A 314 -16.77 -6.49 -7.27
CA ILE A 314 -17.05 -6.84 -5.87
C ILE A 314 -17.74 -8.20 -5.77
N THR A 315 -18.79 -8.47 -6.59
CA THR A 315 -19.57 -9.73 -6.54
C THR A 315 -18.83 -10.93 -7.12
N GLN A 316 -17.90 -10.72 -8.03
CA GLN A 316 -17.04 -11.82 -8.55
C GLN A 316 -15.95 -12.25 -7.55
N TRP A 317 -15.69 -11.44 -6.52
CA TRP A 317 -14.80 -11.83 -5.44
C TRP A 317 -15.41 -12.84 -4.48
N ASP A 318 -16.72 -12.78 -4.28
CA ASP A 318 -17.46 -13.73 -3.39
C ASP A 318 -17.65 -15.12 -4.01
N GLY A 319 -17.23 -15.34 -5.23
CA GLY A 319 -17.37 -16.61 -5.96
C GLY A 319 -16.02 -17.16 -6.43
N ASP A 320 -15.52 -18.12 -5.74
CA ASP A 320 -14.22 -18.81 -5.83
C ASP A 320 -13.76 -19.38 -7.19
N GLU A 321 -14.37 -19.09 -8.30
CA GLU A 321 -14.07 -19.90 -9.51
C GLU A 321 -13.62 -19.14 -10.79
N VAL A 322 -13.64 -17.82 -10.87
CA VAL A 322 -13.54 -17.15 -12.18
C VAL A 322 -12.17 -16.54 -12.50
N CYS A 323 -11.23 -16.53 -11.58
CA CYS A 323 -9.87 -16.04 -11.85
C CYS A 323 -8.85 -17.11 -12.26
N ARG A 324 -9.26 -18.37 -12.50
CA ARG A 324 -8.36 -19.49 -12.82
C ARG A 324 -8.41 -19.96 -14.28
N THR A 325 -8.91 -19.15 -15.21
CA THR A 325 -8.77 -19.48 -16.63
C THR A 325 -8.28 -18.32 -17.46
#